data_3cd8a911bfb5562634030a04a9c74ae0
#
_entry.id   3cd8a911bfb5562634030a04a9c74ae0
#
_cell.length_a   1.000
_cell.length_b   1.000
_cell.length_c   1.000
_cell.angle_alpha   90.00
_cell.angle_beta   90.00
_cell.angle_gamma   90.00
#
_symmetry.space_group_name_H-M   'P 1'
#
loop_
_entity.id
_entity.type
_entity.pdbx_description
1 polymer ?
#
loop_
_entity_poly.entity_id
_entity_poly.type
_entity_poly.pdbx_seq_one_letter_code
_entity_poly.pdbx_strand_id
1 'polypeptide(L)'
;MRKIEMMMNSAIRYRKNFSSGNTTVRAFRESVEVYLHGNNIASLDTATHELTLRDGGWQSNTTKSRLNALLDEFVPSMRIFQNDWTWYISDSLDGSKRFFTSGMTV
;
A
#
# COMPACT_ATOMS: atom_id res chain seq x y z
N MET A 1 -5.33 -12.53 3.75
CA MET A 1 -5.73 -11.17 3.32
C MET A 1 -7.19 -10.93 3.67
N ARG A 2 -7.52 -9.78 4.23
CA ARG A 2 -8.88 -9.43 4.61
C ARG A 2 -9.74 -9.17 3.36
N LYS A 3 -11.05 -9.41 3.48
CA LYS A 3 -11.98 -9.22 2.37
C LYS A 3 -11.94 -7.79 1.82
N ILE A 4 -11.90 -6.78 2.70
CA ILE A 4 -11.82 -5.37 2.29
C ILE A 4 -10.54 -5.10 1.48
N GLU A 5 -9.44 -5.79 1.79
CA GLU A 5 -8.17 -5.66 1.06
C GLU A 5 -8.23 -6.31 -0.31
N MET A 6 -8.93 -7.42 -0.43
CA MET A 6 -9.17 -8.04 -1.74
C MET A 6 -10.00 -7.12 -2.64
N MET A 7 -11.03 -6.48 -2.08
CA MET A 7 -11.86 -5.53 -2.83
C MET A 7 -11.09 -4.26 -3.18
N MET A 8 -10.27 -3.75 -2.26
CA MET A 8 -9.37 -2.62 -2.51
C MET A 8 -8.43 -2.93 -3.67
N ASN A 9 -7.75 -4.07 -3.64
CA ASN A 9 -6.81 -4.46 -4.68
C ASN A 9 -7.50 -4.64 -6.04
N SER A 10 -8.70 -5.20 -6.06
CA SER A 10 -9.50 -5.34 -7.28
C SER A 10 -9.84 -3.96 -7.86
N ALA A 11 -10.24 -3.02 -7.02
CA ALA A 11 -10.55 -1.65 -7.47
C ALA A 11 -9.33 -0.97 -8.08
N ILE A 12 -8.15 -1.14 -7.48
CA ILE A 12 -6.90 -0.58 -8.00
C ILE A 12 -6.57 -1.20 -9.36
N ARG A 13 -6.64 -2.53 -9.46
CA ARG A 13 -6.30 -3.25 -10.68
C ARG A 13 -7.17 -2.83 -11.86
N TYR A 14 -8.46 -2.64 -11.62
CA TYR A 14 -9.41 -2.25 -12.66
C TYR A 14 -9.64 -0.74 -12.74
N ARG A 15 -8.89 0.05 -11.97
CA ARG A 15 -8.94 1.51 -11.94
C ARG A 15 -10.36 2.02 -11.70
N LYS A 16 -10.97 1.54 -10.63
CA LYS A 16 -12.33 1.90 -10.22
C LYS A 16 -12.32 2.58 -8.85
N ASN A 17 -13.25 3.52 -8.67
CA ASN A 17 -13.49 4.09 -7.36
C ASN A 17 -14.13 3.05 -6.44
N PHE A 18 -13.70 3.05 -5.19
CA PHE A 18 -14.19 2.13 -4.19
C PHE A 18 -14.16 2.80 -2.82
N SER A 19 -15.19 2.57 -2.02
CA SER A 19 -15.19 3.04 -0.64
C SER A 19 -15.96 2.04 0.21
N SER A 20 -15.33 1.58 1.28
CA SER A 20 -15.97 0.69 2.24
C SER A 20 -15.30 0.88 3.60
N GLY A 21 -16.10 1.15 4.63
CA GLY A 21 -15.58 1.36 5.97
C GLY A 21 -14.54 2.46 6.00
N ASN A 22 -13.34 2.12 6.42
CA ASN A 22 -12.22 3.05 6.56
C ASN A 22 -11.33 3.16 5.31
N THR A 23 -11.64 2.42 4.24
CA THR A 23 -10.76 2.29 3.07
C THR A 23 -11.42 2.87 1.83
N THR A 24 -10.70 3.74 1.12
CA THR A 24 -11.16 4.37 -0.12
C THR A 24 -10.11 4.26 -1.20
N VAL A 25 -10.54 3.97 -2.41
CA VAL A 25 -9.72 3.99 -3.63
C VAL A 25 -10.31 5.03 -4.57
N ARG A 26 -9.47 5.94 -5.06
CA ARG A 26 -9.86 6.94 -6.05
C ARG A 26 -9.02 6.77 -7.29
N ALA A 27 -9.69 6.51 -8.40
CA ALA A 27 -9.04 6.33 -9.69
C ALA A 27 -9.05 7.64 -10.46
N PHE A 28 -7.87 8.17 -10.73
CA PHE A 28 -7.66 9.32 -11.58
C PHE A 28 -7.02 8.88 -12.88
N ARG A 29 -6.90 9.78 -13.85
CA ARG A 29 -6.29 9.44 -15.13
C ARG A 29 -4.82 9.03 -15.00
N GLU A 30 -4.08 9.73 -14.15
CA GLU A 30 -2.62 9.54 -14.03
C GLU A 30 -2.19 8.71 -12.83
N SER A 31 -3.11 8.49 -11.89
CA SER A 31 -2.80 7.73 -10.68
C SER A 31 -4.03 7.07 -10.09
N VAL A 32 -3.80 6.04 -9.29
CA VAL A 32 -4.81 5.47 -8.40
C VAL A 32 -4.35 5.70 -6.98
N GLU A 33 -5.18 6.35 -6.17
CA GLU A 33 -4.85 6.76 -4.81
C GLU A 33 -5.61 5.93 -3.80
N VAL A 34 -4.94 5.53 -2.73
CA VAL A 34 -5.52 4.73 -1.66
C VAL A 34 -5.51 5.51 -0.35
N TYR A 35 -6.64 5.51 0.34
CA TYR A 35 -6.81 6.24 1.61
C TYR A 35 -7.28 5.30 2.70
N LEU A 36 -6.77 5.51 3.91
CA LEU A 36 -7.21 4.84 5.12
C LEU A 36 -7.60 5.93 6.13
N HIS A 37 -8.86 5.91 6.59
CA HIS A 37 -9.42 6.99 7.43
C HIS A 37 -9.21 8.38 6.82
N GLY A 38 -9.32 8.49 5.49
CA GLY A 38 -9.13 9.74 4.78
C GLY A 38 -7.68 10.18 4.57
N ASN A 39 -6.70 9.42 5.07
CA ASN A 39 -5.28 9.71 4.90
C ASN A 39 -4.70 8.88 3.77
N ASN A 40 -3.97 9.51 2.85
CA ASN A 40 -3.35 8.81 1.73
C ASN A 40 -2.25 7.87 2.23
N ILE A 41 -2.36 6.59 1.86
CA ILE A 41 -1.37 5.57 2.21
C ILE A 41 -0.65 4.99 1.01
N ALA A 42 -1.17 5.19 -0.20
CA ALA A 42 -0.49 4.67 -1.40
C ALA A 42 -0.94 5.43 -2.65
N SER A 43 -0.03 5.47 -3.62
CA SER A 43 -0.28 6.01 -4.96
C SER A 43 0.31 5.07 -5.98
N LEU A 44 -0.47 4.67 -6.97
CA LEU A 44 0.00 3.89 -8.11
C LEU A 44 -0.01 4.79 -9.34
N ASP A 45 1.17 5.02 -9.93
CA ASP A 45 1.28 5.77 -11.19
C ASP A 45 0.78 4.88 -12.33
N THR A 46 -0.19 5.36 -13.11
CA THR A 46 -0.79 4.55 -14.17
C THR A 46 0.09 4.42 -15.40
N ALA A 47 1.06 5.32 -15.60
CA ALA A 47 1.98 5.25 -16.73
C ALA A 47 3.20 4.38 -16.43
N THR A 48 3.82 4.58 -15.26
CA THR A 48 5.06 3.88 -14.88
C THR A 48 4.82 2.62 -14.07
N HIS A 49 3.62 2.48 -13.47
CA HIS A 49 3.25 1.43 -12.52
C HIS A 49 4.06 1.49 -11.23
N GLU A 50 4.70 2.62 -10.94
CA GLU A 50 5.40 2.82 -9.68
C GLU A 50 4.40 2.95 -8.53
N LEU A 51 4.68 2.24 -7.45
CA LEU A 51 3.88 2.24 -6.24
C LEU A 51 4.60 3.02 -5.16
N THR A 52 3.98 4.08 -4.67
CA THR A 52 4.48 4.87 -3.54
C THR A 52 3.68 4.51 -2.30
N LEU A 53 4.38 4.26 -1.19
CA LEU A 53 3.78 3.83 0.07
C LEU A 53 3.97 4.90 1.14
N ARG A 54 2.90 5.14 1.93
CA ARG A 54 2.90 6.10 3.03
C ARG A 54 2.21 5.47 4.24
N ASP A 55 2.57 5.94 5.42
CA ASP A 55 1.91 5.48 6.65
C ASP A 55 0.65 6.28 7.01
N GLY A 56 0.35 7.32 6.26
CA GLY A 56 -0.81 8.18 6.53
C GLY A 56 -0.65 9.02 7.79
N GLY A 57 0.56 9.12 8.33
CA GLY A 57 0.84 9.83 9.59
C GLY A 57 0.66 8.95 10.83
N TRP A 58 0.30 7.67 10.67
CA TRP A 58 0.06 6.77 11.79
C TRP A 58 0.45 5.34 11.45
N GLN A 59 1.47 4.81 12.14
CA GLN A 59 1.95 3.44 11.91
C GLN A 59 1.15 2.44 12.73
N SER A 60 -0.07 2.14 12.29
CA SER A 60 -0.96 1.18 12.93
C SER A 60 -0.87 -0.20 12.27
N ASN A 61 -1.36 -1.24 12.98
CA ASN A 61 -1.47 -2.58 12.40
C ASN A 61 -2.39 -2.60 11.18
N THR A 62 -3.45 -1.79 11.18
CA THR A 62 -4.36 -1.69 10.04
C THR A 62 -3.65 -1.09 8.83
N THR A 63 -2.89 -0.02 9.01
CA THR A 63 -2.09 0.57 7.92
C THR A 63 -1.11 -0.46 7.36
N LYS A 64 -0.38 -1.15 8.23
CA LYS A 64 0.58 -2.18 7.81
C LYS A 64 -0.11 -3.31 7.03
N SER A 65 -1.28 -3.75 7.50
CA SER A 65 -2.06 -4.77 6.80
C SER A 65 -2.46 -4.32 5.39
N ARG A 66 -2.94 -3.08 5.24
CA ARG A 66 -3.31 -2.54 3.92
C ARG A 66 -2.11 -2.46 2.99
N LEU A 67 -0.98 -1.95 3.50
CA LEU A 67 0.25 -1.83 2.70
C LEU A 67 0.78 -3.20 2.26
N ASN A 68 0.76 -4.19 3.15
CA ASN A 68 1.17 -5.55 2.80
C ASN A 68 0.22 -6.20 1.79
N ALA A 69 -1.07 -5.89 1.85
CA ALA A 69 -2.02 -6.37 0.84
C ALA A 69 -1.71 -5.78 -0.54
N LEU A 70 -1.36 -4.49 -0.61
CA LEU A 70 -0.92 -3.86 -1.85
C LEU A 70 0.36 -4.49 -2.38
N LEU A 71 1.33 -4.74 -1.51
CA LEU A 71 2.58 -5.39 -1.90
C LEU A 71 2.34 -6.82 -2.40
N ASP A 72 1.51 -7.60 -1.71
CA ASP A 72 1.17 -8.96 -2.15
C ASP A 72 0.61 -8.98 -3.57
N GLU A 73 -0.17 -7.97 -3.94
CA GLU A 73 -0.80 -7.89 -5.26
C GLU A 73 0.13 -7.33 -6.33
N PHE A 74 0.89 -6.29 -6.00
CA PHE A 74 1.60 -5.49 -7.01
C PHE A 74 3.11 -5.62 -6.95
N VAL A 75 3.70 -5.96 -5.81
CA VAL A 75 5.14 -6.13 -5.63
C VAL A 75 5.37 -7.30 -4.66
N PRO A 76 5.06 -8.54 -5.07
CA PRO A 76 4.96 -9.67 -4.13
C PRO A 76 6.29 -10.09 -3.49
N SER A 77 7.43 -9.61 -3.99
CA SER A 77 8.72 -9.87 -3.36
C SER A 77 8.97 -9.05 -2.10
N MET A 78 8.16 -8.00 -1.88
CA MET A 78 8.37 -7.07 -0.79
C MET A 78 7.33 -7.22 0.32
N ARG A 79 7.76 -6.92 1.56
CA ARG A 79 6.90 -6.99 2.72
C ARG A 79 7.33 -6.00 3.79
N ILE A 80 6.35 -5.34 4.42
CA ILE A 80 6.57 -4.47 5.58
C ILE A 80 6.41 -5.31 6.84
N PHE A 81 7.36 -5.18 7.76
CA PHE A 81 7.30 -5.82 9.06
C PHE A 81 7.77 -4.87 10.15
N GLN A 82 7.41 -5.19 11.37
CA GLN A 82 7.75 -4.38 12.55
C GLN A 82 8.68 -5.16 13.46
N ASN A 83 9.73 -4.49 13.94
CA ASN A 83 10.66 -5.02 14.93
C ASN A 83 11.06 -3.88 15.88
N ASP A 84 10.92 -4.09 17.18
CA ASP A 84 11.21 -3.06 18.19
C ASP A 84 10.54 -1.72 17.87
N TRP A 85 9.23 -1.76 17.54
CA TRP A 85 8.40 -0.60 17.24
C TRP A 85 8.81 0.16 15.98
N THR A 86 9.77 -0.35 15.21
CA THR A 86 10.25 0.25 13.96
C THR A 86 9.76 -0.57 12.78
N TRP A 87 9.27 0.13 11.74
CA TRP A 87 8.86 -0.50 10.50
C TRP A 87 10.03 -0.63 9.54
N TYR A 88 10.13 -1.81 8.94
CA TYR A 88 11.11 -2.17 7.91
C TYR A 88 10.40 -2.67 6.68
N ILE A 89 11.06 -2.58 5.53
CA ILE A 89 10.62 -3.24 4.30
C ILE A 89 11.72 -4.19 3.84
N SER A 90 11.33 -5.42 3.54
CA SER A 90 12.24 -6.44 3.02
C SER A 90 11.91 -6.76 1.58
N ASP A 91 12.91 -7.23 0.84
CA ASP A 91 12.75 -7.72 -0.52
C ASP A 91 13.38 -9.11 -0.61
N SER A 92 12.56 -10.13 -0.95
CA SER A 92 13.03 -11.52 -1.04
C SER A 92 13.89 -11.79 -2.27
N LEU A 93 13.85 -10.90 -3.27
CA LEU A 93 14.67 -11.08 -4.48
C LEU A 93 16.14 -10.88 -4.22
N ASP A 94 16.51 -9.94 -3.36
CA ASP A 94 17.92 -9.65 -3.04
C ASP A 94 18.26 -9.85 -1.57
N GLY A 95 17.27 -10.23 -0.74
CA GLY A 95 17.45 -10.43 0.69
C GLY A 95 17.64 -9.15 1.48
N SER A 96 17.40 -7.99 0.87
CA SER A 96 17.61 -6.70 1.54
C SER A 96 16.55 -6.41 2.58
N LYS A 97 16.95 -5.62 3.57
CA LYS A 97 16.05 -5.00 4.56
C LYS A 97 16.47 -3.55 4.75
N ARG A 98 15.50 -2.65 4.80
CA ARG A 98 15.76 -1.23 5.05
C ARG A 98 14.63 -0.63 5.86
N PHE A 99 14.86 0.53 6.44
CA PHE A 99 13.79 1.25 7.13
C PHE A 99 12.65 1.57 6.15
N PHE A 100 11.42 1.37 6.61
CA PHE A 100 10.27 1.91 5.89
C PHE A 100 10.26 3.43 6.07
N THR A 101 10.21 4.15 4.97
CA THR A 101 10.12 5.61 4.96
C THR A 101 8.82 6.00 4.25
N SER A 102 7.96 6.74 4.93
CA SER A 102 6.71 7.22 4.33
C SER A 102 7.02 8.08 3.10
N GLY A 103 6.37 7.75 1.97
CA GLY A 103 6.64 8.38 0.69
C GLY A 103 7.64 7.64 -0.18
N MET A 104 8.13 6.49 0.25
CA MET A 104 9.06 5.69 -0.56
C MET A 104 8.34 5.05 -1.75
N THR A 105 9.05 4.94 -2.85
CA THR A 105 8.58 4.26 -4.07
C THR A 105 9.23 2.89 -4.18
N VAL A 106 8.42 1.90 -4.51
CA VAL A 106 8.86 0.49 -4.61
C VAL A 106 8.57 -0.12 -5.97
#